data_916334980afdad47891c50c38ddf18bd
#
_entry.id   916334980afdad47891c50c38ddf18bd
#
_cell.length_a   1.000
_cell.length_b   1.000
_cell.length_c   1.000
_cell.angle_alpha   90.00
_cell.angle_beta   90.00
_cell.angle_gamma   90.00
#
_symmetry.space_group_name_H-M   'P 1'
#
loop_
_entity.id
_entity.type
_entity.pdbx_description
1 polymer ?
#
loop_
_entity_poly.entity_id
_entity_poly.type
_entity_poly.pdbx_seq_one_letter_code
_entity_poly.pdbx_strand_id
1 'polypeptide(L)'
;MMTTKKMTGIALAAALIASGCATKKYVGDTVSAEEARTNEKVAGVQGQVEQAQMTLKEHDQRITATSKTAQDALDRAMAAGKLAEGKFLYETVLSDDKVKFSFNKADLSDDAKVALDAFSDGLKSQNKNVYVEIQGHTDNIGGDDYNLKLGESRAEAVRRYLSTKGLALHRMSVISYGETSPVSDNKTKEGRAQNRRVVLVVLQ
;
A
#
# COMPACT_ATOMS: atom_id res chain seq x y z
N MET A 1 -4.21 -79.50 72.44
CA MET A 1 -3.98 -79.16 71.03
C MET A 1 -5.04 -78.13 70.61
N MET A 2 -5.19 -77.05 71.36
CA MET A 2 -6.27 -76.05 71.14
C MET A 2 -5.79 -74.59 71.20
N THR A 3 -4.50 -74.30 71.28
CA THR A 3 -3.93 -72.97 71.48
C THR A 3 -3.30 -72.38 70.23
N THR A 4 -2.94 -73.21 69.28
CA THR A 4 -2.21 -72.73 68.03
C THR A 4 -3.18 -72.10 66.96
N LYS A 5 -4.42 -72.53 66.86
CA LYS A 5 -5.39 -71.97 65.85
C LYS A 5 -5.89 -70.60 66.23
N LYS A 6 -5.97 -70.25 67.55
CA LYS A 6 -6.43 -68.88 67.94
C LYS A 6 -5.34 -67.85 67.76
N MET A 7 -4.10 -68.22 67.95
CA MET A 7 -2.98 -67.28 67.75
C MET A 7 -2.75 -66.92 66.28
N THR A 8 -2.93 -67.87 65.37
CA THR A 8 -2.80 -67.58 63.91
C THR A 8 -3.92 -66.68 63.44
N GLY A 9 -5.14 -66.78 63.92
CA GLY A 9 -6.25 -65.88 63.59
C GLY A 9 -6.04 -64.43 64.03
N ILE A 10 -5.49 -64.22 65.27
CA ILE A 10 -5.21 -62.90 65.78
C ILE A 10 -4.04 -62.21 65.03
N ALA A 11 -2.98 -62.98 64.69
CA ALA A 11 -1.85 -62.45 63.88
C ALA A 11 -2.29 -62.05 62.46
N LEU A 12 -3.18 -62.81 61.84
CA LEU A 12 -3.68 -62.48 60.51
C LEU A 12 -4.59 -61.23 60.49
N ALA A 13 -5.45 -61.09 61.54
CA ALA A 13 -6.30 -59.93 61.71
C ALA A 13 -5.46 -58.66 61.99
N ALA A 14 -4.42 -58.75 62.82
CA ALA A 14 -3.51 -57.64 63.08
C ALA A 14 -2.71 -57.22 61.84
N ALA A 15 -2.32 -58.14 61.01
CA ALA A 15 -1.61 -57.83 59.70
C ALA A 15 -2.54 -57.12 58.75
N LEU A 16 -3.81 -57.50 58.66
CA LEU A 16 -4.80 -56.83 57.81
C LEU A 16 -5.12 -55.40 58.26
N ILE A 17 -5.16 -55.13 59.52
CA ILE A 17 -5.41 -53.78 60.10
C ILE A 17 -4.16 -52.89 59.86
N ALA A 18 -2.96 -53.41 60.00
CA ALA A 18 -1.75 -52.68 59.77
C ALA A 18 -1.56 -52.33 58.28
N SER A 19 -1.93 -53.24 57.39
CA SER A 19 -1.91 -52.94 55.90
C SER A 19 -2.97 -51.94 55.54
N GLY A 20 -4.14 -51.94 56.14
CA GLY A 20 -5.18 -50.93 55.87
C GLY A 20 -4.78 -49.51 56.30
N CYS A 21 -4.11 -49.40 57.48
CA CYS A 21 -3.58 -48.10 57.93
C CYS A 21 -2.42 -47.58 57.07
N ALA A 22 -1.50 -48.48 56.64
CA ALA A 22 -0.45 -48.13 55.68
C ALA A 22 -1.01 -47.68 54.33
N THR A 23 -2.05 -48.33 53.86
CA THR A 23 -2.75 -47.97 52.61
C THR A 23 -3.44 -46.61 52.69
N LYS A 24 -4.12 -46.30 53.79
CA LYS A 24 -4.73 -44.99 54.03
C LYS A 24 -3.70 -43.86 54.07
N LYS A 25 -2.59 -44.08 54.75
CA LYS A 25 -1.50 -43.08 54.75
C LYS A 25 -0.89 -42.88 53.37
N TYR A 26 -0.60 -43.95 52.64
CA TYR A 26 -0.08 -43.88 51.30
C TYR A 26 -1.01 -43.12 50.33
N VAL A 27 -2.30 -43.41 50.39
CA VAL A 27 -3.30 -42.69 49.54
C VAL A 27 -3.38 -41.24 49.96
N GLY A 28 -3.40 -40.91 51.23
CA GLY A 28 -3.38 -39.53 51.73
C GLY A 28 -2.16 -38.74 51.24
N ASP A 29 -0.97 -39.30 51.39
CA ASP A 29 0.29 -38.66 50.97
C ASP A 29 0.32 -38.47 49.46
N THR A 30 -0.18 -39.44 48.66
CA THR A 30 -0.23 -39.37 47.21
C THR A 30 -1.23 -38.30 46.73
N VAL A 31 -2.42 -38.24 47.31
CA VAL A 31 -3.43 -37.24 47.00
C VAL A 31 -2.93 -35.83 47.31
N SER A 32 -2.33 -35.63 48.48
CA SER A 32 -1.78 -34.33 48.88
C SER A 32 -0.63 -33.88 47.97
N ALA A 33 0.21 -34.80 47.52
CA ALA A 33 1.28 -34.50 46.56
C ALA A 33 0.72 -34.11 45.19
N GLU A 34 -0.32 -34.78 44.70
CA GLU A 34 -0.96 -34.47 43.42
C GLU A 34 -1.79 -33.17 43.48
N GLU A 35 -2.44 -32.88 44.62
CA GLU A 35 -3.08 -31.59 44.85
C GLU A 35 -2.05 -30.44 44.80
N ALA A 36 -0.89 -30.60 45.46
CA ALA A 36 0.17 -29.60 45.43
C ALA A 36 0.66 -29.34 43.98
N ARG A 37 0.90 -30.40 43.19
CA ARG A 37 1.30 -30.30 41.79
C ARG A 37 0.23 -29.64 40.93
N THR A 38 -1.02 -29.97 41.17
CA THR A 38 -2.16 -29.38 40.45
C THR A 38 -2.29 -27.90 40.75
N ASN A 39 -2.17 -27.53 42.02
CA ASN A 39 -2.21 -26.13 42.46
C ASN A 39 -1.05 -25.32 41.86
N GLU A 40 0.17 -25.88 41.77
CA GLU A 40 1.30 -25.24 41.11
C GLU A 40 1.04 -25.02 39.62
N LYS A 41 0.50 -26.03 38.92
CA LYS A 41 0.13 -25.89 37.51
C LYS A 41 -0.97 -24.83 37.29
N VAL A 42 -2.00 -24.83 38.16
CA VAL A 42 -3.08 -23.83 38.11
C VAL A 42 -2.52 -22.43 38.32
N ALA A 43 -1.65 -22.22 39.29
CA ALA A 43 -0.99 -20.93 39.51
C ALA A 43 -0.13 -20.50 38.29
N GLY A 44 0.58 -21.46 37.70
CA GLY A 44 1.34 -21.20 36.47
C GLY A 44 0.46 -20.78 35.28
N VAL A 45 -0.68 -21.47 35.09
CA VAL A 45 -1.64 -21.12 34.02
C VAL A 45 -2.30 -19.77 34.30
N GLN A 46 -2.63 -19.46 35.55
CA GLN A 46 -3.18 -18.15 35.92
C GLN A 46 -2.20 -17.03 35.58
N GLY A 47 -0.93 -17.17 35.90
CA GLY A 47 0.09 -16.19 35.50
C GLY A 47 0.22 -16.00 33.98
N GLN A 48 0.14 -17.09 33.20
CA GLN A 48 0.13 -16.99 31.73
C GLN A 48 -1.13 -16.29 31.21
N VAL A 49 -2.28 -16.53 31.79
CA VAL A 49 -3.54 -15.87 31.41
C VAL A 49 -3.47 -14.37 31.71
N GLU A 50 -2.96 -13.98 32.88
CA GLU A 50 -2.79 -12.57 33.23
C GLU A 50 -1.81 -11.87 32.25
N GLN A 51 -0.70 -12.53 31.93
CA GLN A 51 0.24 -11.98 30.96
C GLN A 51 -0.36 -11.88 29.55
N ALA A 52 -1.12 -12.86 29.12
CA ALA A 52 -1.84 -12.82 27.83
C ALA A 52 -2.87 -11.68 27.80
N GLN A 53 -3.59 -11.45 28.89
CA GLN A 53 -4.54 -10.34 29.00
C GLN A 53 -3.85 -8.97 28.91
N MET A 54 -2.70 -8.81 29.57
CA MET A 54 -1.89 -7.57 29.44
C MET A 54 -1.42 -7.35 28.01
N THR A 55 -0.92 -8.39 27.36
CA THR A 55 -0.48 -8.32 25.96
C THR A 55 -1.62 -7.99 25.00
N LEU A 56 -2.79 -8.59 25.20
CA LEU A 56 -4.00 -8.27 24.43
C LEU A 56 -4.41 -6.81 24.59
N LYS A 57 -4.36 -6.28 25.80
CA LYS A 57 -4.68 -4.87 26.07
C LYS A 57 -3.68 -3.93 25.38
N GLU A 58 -2.39 -4.27 25.39
CA GLU A 58 -1.37 -3.51 24.66
C GLU A 58 -1.62 -3.55 23.14
N HIS A 59 -1.91 -4.74 22.60
CA HIS A 59 -2.24 -4.88 21.17
C HIS A 59 -3.47 -4.05 20.79
N ASP A 60 -4.52 -4.05 21.60
CA ASP A 60 -5.73 -3.26 21.36
C ASP A 60 -5.44 -1.76 21.32
N GLN A 61 -4.62 -1.27 22.25
CA GLN A 61 -4.15 0.13 22.25
C GLN A 61 -3.33 0.46 20.99
N ARG A 62 -2.44 -0.44 20.55
CA ARG A 62 -1.63 -0.26 19.33
C ARG A 62 -2.50 -0.28 18.06
N ILE A 63 -3.49 -1.18 18.00
CA ILE A 63 -4.45 -1.24 16.89
C ILE A 63 -5.25 0.07 16.82
N THR A 64 -5.73 0.56 17.96
CA THR A 64 -6.48 1.82 18.04
C THR A 64 -5.62 3.01 17.57
N ALA A 65 -4.37 3.11 18.04
CA ALA A 65 -3.45 4.16 17.64
C ALA A 65 -3.10 4.08 16.14
N THR A 66 -2.85 2.88 15.62
CA THR A 66 -2.54 2.65 14.20
C THR A 66 -3.74 2.99 13.32
N SER A 67 -4.95 2.58 13.72
CA SER A 67 -6.20 2.90 13.01
C SER A 67 -6.44 4.40 12.91
N LYS A 68 -6.19 5.12 14.01
CA LYS A 68 -6.28 6.59 14.03
C LYS A 68 -5.25 7.22 13.08
N THR A 69 -4.00 6.77 13.12
CA THR A 69 -2.94 7.28 12.22
C THR A 69 -3.28 7.00 10.75
N ALA A 70 -3.82 5.82 10.44
CA ALA A 70 -4.25 5.47 9.10
C ALA A 70 -5.42 6.35 8.62
N GLN A 71 -6.39 6.63 9.49
CA GLN A 71 -7.50 7.54 9.18
C GLN A 71 -7.00 8.96 8.94
N ASP A 72 -6.14 9.49 9.80
CA ASP A 72 -5.54 10.82 9.62
C ASP A 72 -4.74 10.93 8.31
N ALA A 73 -4.02 9.87 7.93
CA ALA A 73 -3.30 9.81 6.66
C ALA A 73 -4.25 9.79 5.45
N LEU A 74 -5.34 9.02 5.53
CA LEU A 74 -6.37 8.98 4.50
C LEU A 74 -7.05 10.34 4.32
N ASP A 75 -7.42 11.00 5.42
CA ASP A 75 -8.07 12.32 5.39
C ASP A 75 -7.15 13.38 4.76
N ARG A 76 -5.85 13.35 5.09
CA ARG A 76 -4.84 14.22 4.45
C ARG A 76 -4.67 13.91 2.97
N ALA A 77 -4.66 12.64 2.58
CA ALA A 77 -4.57 12.25 1.17
C ALA A 77 -5.82 12.70 0.38
N MET A 78 -7.02 12.54 0.93
CA MET A 78 -8.26 13.03 0.33
C MET A 78 -8.28 14.57 0.23
N ALA A 79 -7.82 15.28 1.26
CA ALA A 79 -7.72 16.74 1.22
C ALA A 79 -6.71 17.22 0.16
N ALA A 80 -5.56 16.55 0.05
CA ALA A 80 -4.56 16.83 -0.99
C ALA A 80 -5.11 16.54 -2.40
N GLY A 81 -5.83 15.42 -2.58
CA GLY A 81 -6.51 15.08 -3.83
C GLY A 81 -7.53 16.14 -4.23
N LYS A 82 -8.37 16.58 -3.29
CA LYS A 82 -9.38 17.64 -3.53
C LYS A 82 -8.75 19.00 -3.88
N LEU A 83 -7.59 19.32 -3.25
CA LEU A 83 -6.83 20.52 -3.61
C LEU A 83 -6.23 20.42 -5.01
N ALA A 84 -5.76 19.23 -5.40
CA ALA A 84 -5.22 18.97 -6.74
C ALA A 84 -6.34 19.03 -7.79
N GLU A 85 -7.51 18.44 -7.54
CA GLU A 85 -8.71 18.55 -8.40
C GLU A 85 -9.14 20.01 -8.58
N GLY A 86 -9.10 20.82 -7.52
CA GLY A 86 -9.44 22.25 -7.59
C GLY A 86 -8.48 23.08 -8.45
N LYS A 87 -7.27 22.59 -8.71
CA LYS A 87 -6.26 23.23 -9.59
C LYS A 87 -6.28 22.71 -11.01
N PHE A 88 -6.76 21.50 -11.24
CA PHE A 88 -6.89 20.89 -12.55
C PHE A 88 -8.15 21.41 -13.24
N LEU A 89 -8.01 21.96 -14.45
CA LEU A 89 -9.14 22.43 -15.24
C LEU A 89 -9.52 21.41 -16.32
N TYR A 90 -8.57 21.08 -17.21
CA TYR A 90 -8.75 20.08 -18.27
C TYR A 90 -7.39 19.70 -18.86
N GLU A 91 -7.37 18.62 -19.61
CA GLU A 91 -6.21 18.19 -20.39
C GLU A 91 -6.53 18.10 -21.89
N THR A 92 -5.53 18.28 -22.71
CA THR A 92 -5.61 18.06 -24.15
C THR A 92 -4.48 17.13 -24.57
N VAL A 93 -4.82 16.02 -25.19
CA VAL A 93 -3.85 14.98 -25.59
C VAL A 93 -3.58 15.09 -27.09
N LEU A 94 -2.32 15.27 -27.43
CA LEU A 94 -1.78 15.22 -28.79
C LEU A 94 -1.05 13.89 -28.99
N SER A 95 -1.75 12.85 -29.44
CA SER A 95 -1.18 11.53 -29.68
C SER A 95 -0.77 11.33 -31.14
N ASP A 96 0.20 10.44 -31.39
CA ASP A 96 0.81 10.21 -32.72
C ASP A 96 -0.17 9.59 -33.73
N ASP A 97 -1.29 9.04 -33.29
CA ASP A 97 -2.40 8.60 -34.13
C ASP A 97 -3.21 9.77 -34.71
N LYS A 98 -3.24 10.91 -34.00
CA LYS A 98 -3.95 12.14 -34.36
C LYS A 98 -3.00 13.24 -34.87
N VAL A 99 -1.81 13.33 -34.29
CA VAL A 99 -0.84 14.39 -34.48
C VAL A 99 0.56 13.79 -34.64
N LYS A 100 0.95 13.45 -35.84
CA LYS A 100 2.21 12.76 -36.11
C LYS A 100 3.42 13.62 -35.76
N PHE A 101 4.15 13.19 -34.72
CA PHE A 101 5.58 13.56 -34.64
C PHE A 101 6.36 12.70 -35.62
N SER A 102 7.17 13.29 -36.50
CA SER A 102 8.04 12.51 -37.35
C SER A 102 8.93 11.60 -36.55
N PHE A 103 9.13 10.35 -37.02
CA PHE A 103 9.97 9.35 -36.33
C PHE A 103 11.32 9.99 -35.96
N ASN A 104 11.68 9.87 -34.68
CA ASN A 104 12.94 10.42 -34.13
C ASN A 104 13.09 11.94 -34.20
N LYS A 105 12.02 12.71 -34.42
CA LYS A 105 12.05 14.18 -34.48
C LYS A 105 11.06 14.78 -33.49
N ALA A 106 11.37 15.98 -33.04
CA ALA A 106 10.51 16.84 -32.26
C ALA A 106 9.73 17.85 -33.14
N ASP A 107 9.77 17.69 -34.46
CA ASP A 107 9.08 18.60 -35.36
C ASP A 107 7.57 18.40 -35.32
N LEU A 108 6.85 19.49 -35.14
CA LEU A 108 5.39 19.50 -35.12
C LEU A 108 4.84 19.36 -36.54
N SER A 109 3.97 18.37 -36.74
CA SER A 109 3.20 18.26 -37.99
C SER A 109 2.21 19.41 -38.14
N ASP A 110 1.69 19.61 -39.34
CA ASP A 110 0.70 20.67 -39.56
C ASP A 110 -0.61 20.39 -38.80
N ASP A 111 -1.02 19.12 -38.64
CA ASP A 111 -2.16 18.75 -37.82
C ASP A 111 -1.92 19.10 -36.35
N ALA A 112 -0.67 18.91 -35.85
CA ALA A 112 -0.28 19.33 -34.50
C ALA A 112 -0.46 20.84 -34.31
N LYS A 113 0.03 21.62 -35.29
CA LYS A 113 -0.06 23.08 -35.26
C LYS A 113 -1.50 23.54 -35.22
N VAL A 114 -2.38 22.94 -36.04
CA VAL A 114 -3.82 23.25 -36.03
C VAL A 114 -4.46 22.99 -34.68
N ALA A 115 -4.16 21.82 -34.05
CA ALA A 115 -4.66 21.49 -32.72
C ALA A 115 -4.14 22.46 -31.64
N LEU A 116 -2.86 22.84 -31.71
CA LEU A 116 -2.25 23.79 -30.78
C LEU A 116 -2.78 25.23 -30.99
N ASP A 117 -3.10 25.62 -32.20
CA ASP A 117 -3.76 26.90 -32.50
C ASP A 117 -5.14 26.97 -31.84
N ALA A 118 -5.97 25.94 -32.04
CA ALA A 118 -7.28 25.84 -31.40
C ALA A 118 -7.16 25.86 -29.87
N PHE A 119 -6.18 25.15 -29.30
CA PHE A 119 -5.91 25.16 -27.87
C PHE A 119 -5.53 26.57 -27.37
N SER A 120 -4.61 27.23 -28.04
CA SER A 120 -4.15 28.59 -27.70
C SER A 120 -5.30 29.61 -27.75
N ASP A 121 -6.11 29.55 -28.82
CA ASP A 121 -7.24 30.46 -28.99
C ASP A 121 -8.34 30.21 -27.94
N GLY A 122 -8.59 28.95 -27.58
CA GLY A 122 -9.46 28.58 -26.50
C GLY A 122 -9.01 29.16 -25.15
N LEU A 123 -7.73 29.10 -24.82
CA LEU A 123 -7.19 29.69 -23.59
C LEU A 123 -7.32 31.22 -23.57
N LYS A 124 -7.03 31.88 -24.68
CA LYS A 124 -7.12 33.34 -24.81
C LYS A 124 -8.56 33.82 -24.67
N SER A 125 -9.51 33.13 -25.33
CA SER A 125 -10.94 33.50 -25.29
C SER A 125 -11.52 33.42 -23.87
N GLN A 126 -11.04 32.49 -23.04
CA GLN A 126 -11.47 32.35 -21.66
C GLN A 126 -10.88 33.42 -20.72
N ASN A 127 -9.87 34.14 -21.15
CA ASN A 127 -9.14 35.19 -20.40
C ASN A 127 -8.81 34.80 -18.95
N LYS A 128 -8.52 33.51 -18.73
CA LYS A 128 -8.19 32.96 -17.42
C LYS A 128 -6.68 32.99 -17.17
N ASN A 129 -6.31 33.31 -15.95
CA ASN A 129 -4.91 33.25 -15.51
C ASN A 129 -4.54 31.80 -15.21
N VAL A 130 -4.30 30.98 -16.25
CA VAL A 130 -3.98 29.57 -16.13
C VAL A 130 -2.49 29.28 -16.34
N TYR A 131 -2.04 28.16 -15.84
CA TYR A 131 -0.72 27.58 -16.06
C TYR A 131 -0.87 26.31 -16.90
N VAL A 132 0.07 26.07 -17.81
CA VAL A 132 0.04 24.89 -18.69
C VAL A 132 1.26 24.02 -18.41
N GLU A 133 1.05 22.81 -17.94
CA GLU A 133 2.08 21.80 -17.86
C GLU A 133 2.05 20.94 -19.12
N ILE A 134 3.20 20.83 -19.81
CA ILE A 134 3.36 20.13 -21.07
C ILE A 134 4.14 18.85 -20.79
N GLN A 135 3.46 17.72 -20.85
CA GLN A 135 4.00 16.40 -20.51
C GLN A 135 4.38 15.62 -21.77
N GLY A 136 5.64 15.22 -21.90
CA GLY A 136 6.14 14.41 -23.03
C GLY A 136 6.21 12.93 -22.67
N HIS A 137 5.63 12.09 -23.55
CA HIS A 137 5.62 10.63 -23.39
C HIS A 137 6.15 9.95 -24.66
N THR A 138 6.74 8.77 -24.47
CA THR A 138 7.23 7.89 -25.54
C THR A 138 6.59 6.51 -25.43
N ASP A 139 6.79 5.68 -26.44
CA ASP A 139 6.64 4.24 -26.32
C ASP A 139 7.90 3.62 -25.68
N ASN A 140 7.93 2.30 -25.54
CA ASN A 140 9.03 1.56 -24.93
C ASN A 140 10.15 1.17 -25.91
N ILE A 141 10.25 1.82 -27.07
CA ILE A 141 11.33 1.58 -28.03
C ILE A 141 12.47 2.53 -27.73
N GLY A 142 13.60 1.98 -27.30
CA GLY A 142 14.81 2.73 -26.90
C GLY A 142 15.16 2.50 -25.43
N GLY A 143 16.21 3.12 -24.96
CA GLY A 143 16.56 3.12 -23.54
C GLY A 143 15.92 4.27 -22.78
N ASP A 144 15.79 4.14 -21.47
CA ASP A 144 15.10 5.08 -20.57
C ASP A 144 15.60 6.53 -20.75
N ASP A 145 16.91 6.74 -20.70
CA ASP A 145 17.52 8.08 -20.87
C ASP A 145 17.22 8.71 -22.23
N TYR A 146 17.19 7.87 -23.27
CA TYR A 146 16.84 8.31 -24.61
C TYR A 146 15.38 8.73 -24.69
N ASN A 147 14.48 7.92 -24.13
CA ASN A 147 13.04 8.17 -24.11
C ASN A 147 12.69 9.40 -23.27
N LEU A 148 13.39 9.61 -22.15
CA LEU A 148 13.27 10.82 -21.34
C LEU A 148 13.61 12.07 -22.16
N LYS A 149 14.78 12.10 -22.83
CA LYS A 149 15.22 13.22 -23.68
C LYS A 149 14.32 13.44 -24.87
N LEU A 150 13.81 12.37 -25.50
CA LEU A 150 12.89 12.46 -26.62
C LEU A 150 11.54 13.06 -26.21
N GLY A 151 10.99 12.62 -25.07
CA GLY A 151 9.77 13.18 -24.49
C GLY A 151 9.92 14.67 -24.14
N GLU A 152 11.03 15.04 -23.52
CA GLU A 152 11.36 16.44 -23.22
C GLU A 152 11.45 17.29 -24.50
N SER A 153 12.16 16.82 -25.51
CA SER A 153 12.32 17.54 -26.78
C SER A 153 10.98 17.79 -27.47
N ARG A 154 10.06 16.83 -27.45
CA ARG A 154 8.71 16.97 -28.00
C ARG A 154 7.88 18.00 -27.23
N ALA A 155 7.89 17.91 -25.91
CA ALA A 155 7.18 18.86 -25.05
C ALA A 155 7.73 20.28 -25.19
N GLU A 156 9.04 20.43 -25.32
CA GLU A 156 9.70 21.72 -25.55
C GLU A 156 9.35 22.32 -26.93
N ALA A 157 9.21 21.51 -27.96
CA ALA A 157 8.75 21.98 -29.29
C ALA A 157 7.32 22.54 -29.20
N VAL A 158 6.45 21.89 -28.47
CA VAL A 158 5.09 22.37 -28.19
C VAL A 158 5.12 23.69 -27.40
N ARG A 159 5.92 23.79 -26.34
CA ARG A 159 6.09 25.01 -25.54
C ARG A 159 6.52 26.20 -26.40
N ARG A 160 7.53 25.99 -27.24
CA ARG A 160 8.02 27.03 -28.16
C ARG A 160 6.94 27.47 -29.16
N TYR A 161 6.21 26.52 -29.71
CA TYR A 161 5.12 26.84 -30.63
C TYR A 161 4.02 27.66 -29.95
N LEU A 162 3.54 27.24 -28.80
CA LEU A 162 2.53 27.97 -28.01
C LEU A 162 3.02 29.37 -27.62
N SER A 163 4.31 29.55 -27.37
CA SER A 163 4.91 30.87 -27.12
C SER A 163 4.79 31.79 -28.35
N THR A 164 4.99 31.27 -29.57
CA THR A 164 4.79 32.07 -30.82
C THR A 164 3.31 32.45 -31.00
N LYS A 165 2.39 31.69 -30.39
CA LYS A 165 0.95 32.00 -30.37
C LYS A 165 0.55 32.92 -29.24
N GLY A 166 1.50 33.44 -28.45
CA GLY A 166 1.27 34.46 -27.43
C GLY A 166 1.03 33.92 -26.02
N LEU A 167 1.23 32.62 -25.76
CA LEU A 167 1.29 32.11 -24.39
C LEU A 167 2.64 32.48 -23.76
N ALA A 168 2.62 33.11 -22.60
CA ALA A 168 3.84 33.55 -21.95
C ALA A 168 4.64 32.35 -21.39
N LEU A 169 5.95 32.31 -21.68
CA LEU A 169 6.84 31.20 -21.29
C LEU A 169 6.83 30.90 -19.79
N HIS A 170 6.70 31.92 -18.94
CA HIS A 170 6.63 31.76 -17.48
C HIS A 170 5.34 31.11 -16.98
N ARG A 171 4.37 30.90 -17.86
CA ARG A 171 3.09 30.21 -17.59
C ARG A 171 3.07 28.80 -18.17
N MET A 172 4.21 28.30 -18.62
CA MET A 172 4.32 26.96 -19.20
C MET A 172 5.53 26.23 -18.59
N SER A 173 5.34 25.00 -18.11
CA SER A 173 6.42 24.07 -17.78
C SER A 173 6.46 22.89 -18.74
N VAL A 174 7.62 22.27 -18.81
CA VAL A 174 7.85 21.02 -19.54
C VAL A 174 8.26 19.95 -18.55
N ILE A 175 7.68 18.78 -18.66
CA ILE A 175 8.08 17.58 -17.94
C ILE A 175 8.09 16.39 -18.90
N SER A 176 9.07 15.51 -18.78
CA SER A 176 9.10 14.27 -19.54
C SER A 176 8.89 13.07 -18.64
N TYR A 177 7.97 12.21 -19.01
CA TYR A 177 7.75 10.91 -18.40
C TYR A 177 8.45 9.78 -19.18
N GLY A 178 9.04 10.08 -20.38
CA GLY A 178 9.58 9.04 -21.23
C GLY A 178 8.58 7.91 -21.45
N GLU A 179 9.01 6.68 -21.21
CA GLU A 179 8.17 5.47 -21.35
C GLU A 179 7.48 5.04 -20.06
N THR A 180 7.71 5.73 -18.92
CA THR A 180 7.28 5.27 -17.59
C THR A 180 5.77 5.37 -17.33
N SER A 181 5.02 6.08 -18.16
CA SER A 181 3.58 6.31 -18.00
C SER A 181 2.80 5.94 -19.26
N PRO A 182 2.72 4.65 -19.63
CA PRO A 182 1.99 4.21 -20.81
C PRO A 182 0.47 4.29 -20.56
N VAL A 183 -0.29 4.65 -21.61
CA VAL A 183 -1.77 4.65 -21.61
C VAL A 183 -2.34 3.49 -22.40
N SER A 184 -1.49 2.76 -23.15
CA SER A 184 -1.89 1.60 -23.93
C SER A 184 -0.78 0.54 -23.96
N ASP A 185 -1.10 -0.68 -24.43
CA ASP A 185 -0.13 -1.78 -24.50
C ASP A 185 0.96 -1.52 -25.54
N ASN A 186 2.21 -1.48 -25.07
CA ASN A 186 3.39 -1.30 -25.94
C ASN A 186 3.69 -2.48 -26.88
N LYS A 187 3.04 -3.63 -26.71
CA LYS A 187 3.22 -4.80 -27.58
C LYS A 187 2.61 -4.56 -28.96
N THR A 188 1.57 -3.75 -29.07
CA THR A 188 0.89 -3.47 -30.33
C THR A 188 1.43 -2.19 -30.97
N LYS A 189 1.35 -2.10 -32.30
CA LYS A 189 1.76 -0.89 -33.05
C LYS A 189 0.86 0.30 -32.73
N GLU A 190 -0.42 0.02 -32.60
CA GLU A 190 -1.48 0.97 -32.27
C GLU A 190 -1.30 1.51 -30.84
N GLY A 191 -1.04 0.62 -29.88
CA GLY A 191 -0.79 1.02 -28.48
C GLY A 191 0.48 1.87 -28.36
N ARG A 192 1.55 1.53 -29.05
CA ARG A 192 2.75 2.38 -29.08
C ARG A 192 2.47 3.76 -29.68
N ALA A 193 1.62 3.85 -30.70
CA ALA A 193 1.23 5.13 -31.27
C ALA A 193 0.47 6.02 -30.28
N GLN A 194 -0.37 5.43 -29.43
CA GLN A 194 -1.07 6.12 -28.35
C GLN A 194 -0.12 6.56 -27.23
N ASN A 195 0.91 5.76 -26.93
CA ASN A 195 1.91 6.12 -25.93
C ASN A 195 2.81 7.27 -26.37
N ARG A 196 3.14 7.39 -27.66
CA ARG A 196 3.85 8.54 -28.22
C ARG A 196 2.92 9.74 -28.28
N ARG A 197 2.86 10.50 -27.19
CA ARG A 197 1.93 11.64 -27.05
C ARG A 197 2.56 12.80 -26.28
N VAL A 198 2.00 13.96 -26.47
CA VAL A 198 2.18 15.12 -25.58
C VAL A 198 0.85 15.47 -24.96
N VAL A 199 0.82 15.65 -23.65
CA VAL A 199 -0.36 16.03 -22.88
C VAL A 199 -0.19 17.47 -22.41
N LEU A 200 -1.21 18.29 -22.62
CA LEU A 200 -1.31 19.67 -22.15
C LEU A 200 -2.27 19.70 -20.96
N VAL A 201 -1.75 19.85 -19.77
CA VAL A 201 -2.54 19.93 -18.52
C VAL A 201 -2.73 21.39 -18.16
N VAL A 202 -3.96 21.85 -18.12
CA VAL A 202 -4.30 23.23 -17.76
C VAL A 202 -4.65 23.30 -16.27
N LEU A 203 -3.95 24.16 -15.57
CA LEU A 203 -4.02 24.35 -14.12
C LEU A 203 -4.43 25.81 -13.80
N GLN A 204 -5.15 25.99 -12.70
CA GLN A 204 -5.51 27.31 -12.16
C GLN A 204 -4.81 27.58 -10.84
#